data_1486455f4a9c43ec47c94dfa656e710f
#
_entry.id   1486455f4a9c43ec47c94dfa656e710f
#
_cell.length_a   1.000
_cell.length_b   1.000
_cell.length_c   1.000
_cell.angle_alpha   90.00
_cell.angle_beta   90.00
_cell.angle_gamma   90.00
#
_symmetry.space_group_name_H-M   'P 1'
#
loop_
_entity.id
_entity.type
_entity.pdbx_description
1 polymer ?
#
loop_
_entity_poly.entity_id
_entity_poly.type
_entity_poly.pdbx_seq_one_letter_code
_entity_poly.pdbx_strand_id
1 'polypeptide(L)'
;MYDKDLFLEKVKENNIYLGIELGSTRIKAIAIDNRAKIISNGIYEWKSKFENGYWTYDFDLLTKGLQSSFKNLKENIFKEYGYKISNFKAIGISAMMHGLLAFDKNMNLLTPFRTWRNTNTDKASLFLSELYEYNIPHRWSFAHFYEAILNKENFVKDVDYICTLSSYIHYLLTGKKVVGIGDASGIFPVDDSLNYNKDFLKKTNDLDEIKNLGIKLQDILPKVMVAGECAGKLTEKGAKLLDIDGDLKASINFCPPEGDAGTGMIATNTIRENTGNISIGTSIFSMIVLDHQLEKYYKEIDLVTTPDGKPVAMVHCNNGTADFDAWLNIFKEFALDLKIDFSEKGGIYSYLFNKALEAVDDECGFTIFNYLSGEPINKVLDGLPMIIRDKSNTPSLSKFILANLYSIMASIRIGQDILTEKENIQIKQMYAHGGVFKTKKVMQKIVASALNTNVSIYKSASEGGCWKMVLIL
;
A
#
# COMPACT_ATOMS: atom_id res chain seq x y z
N MET A 1 23.33 -3.65 14.51
CA MET A 1 23.23 -2.69 15.63
C MET A 1 23.79 -1.36 15.14
N TYR A 2 23.12 -0.25 15.39
CA TYR A 2 23.61 1.07 15.01
C TYR A 2 24.71 1.50 16.01
N ASP A 3 25.77 2.14 15.53
CA ASP A 3 26.90 2.54 16.37
C ASP A 3 26.51 3.63 17.39
N LYS A 4 26.97 3.52 18.63
CA LYS A 4 26.59 4.41 19.73
C LYS A 4 27.19 5.83 19.59
N ASP A 5 28.44 5.93 19.18
CA ASP A 5 29.11 7.22 19.04
C ASP A 5 28.50 8.00 17.86
N LEU A 6 28.23 7.28 16.76
CA LEU A 6 27.50 7.84 15.61
C LEU A 6 26.09 8.29 16.00
N PHE A 7 25.37 7.52 16.83
CA PHE A 7 24.06 7.95 17.33
C PHE A 7 24.14 9.26 18.11
N LEU A 8 25.08 9.37 19.04
CA LEU A 8 25.27 10.59 19.84
C LEU A 8 25.69 11.80 18.98
N GLU A 9 26.48 11.57 17.92
CA GLU A 9 26.77 12.59 16.91
C GLU A 9 25.49 13.06 16.22
N LYS A 10 24.63 12.13 15.74
CA LYS A 10 23.37 12.47 15.08
C LYS A 10 22.38 13.19 15.98
N VAL A 11 22.36 12.87 17.27
CA VAL A 11 21.59 13.63 18.27
C VAL A 11 22.08 15.08 18.36
N LYS A 12 23.40 15.29 18.50
CA LYS A 12 24.00 16.65 18.60
C LYS A 12 23.73 17.50 17.34
N GLU A 13 23.79 16.87 16.18
CA GLU A 13 23.51 17.51 14.88
C GLU A 13 22.02 17.74 14.63
N ASN A 14 21.12 17.25 15.48
CA ASN A 14 19.68 17.18 15.24
C ASN A 14 19.35 16.51 13.91
N ASN A 15 20.00 15.38 13.59
CA ASN A 15 19.87 14.62 12.36
C ASN A 15 19.20 13.27 12.58
N ILE A 16 18.26 13.18 13.52
CA ILE A 16 17.39 12.03 13.74
C ILE A 16 15.98 12.38 13.32
N TYR A 17 15.32 11.47 12.62
CA TYR A 17 13.99 11.62 12.07
C TYR A 17 13.06 10.53 12.61
N LEU A 18 11.79 10.83 12.75
CA LEU A 18 10.76 9.90 13.21
C LEU A 18 9.79 9.58 12.05
N GLY A 19 9.66 8.30 11.72
CA GLY A 19 8.58 7.77 10.88
C GLY A 19 7.55 7.04 11.72
N ILE A 20 6.26 7.28 11.46
CA ILE A 20 5.15 6.55 12.07
C ILE A 20 4.33 5.91 10.95
N GLU A 21 4.18 4.58 10.99
CA GLU A 21 3.42 3.81 10.00
C GLU A 21 2.25 3.09 10.67
N LEU A 22 1.06 3.27 10.10
CA LEU A 22 -0.15 2.54 10.49
C LEU A 22 -0.50 1.52 9.39
N GLY A 23 0.14 0.36 9.46
CA GLY A 23 -0.16 -0.77 8.58
C GLY A 23 -1.37 -1.58 9.07
N SER A 24 -1.84 -2.53 8.26
CA SER A 24 -3.04 -3.32 8.54
C SER A 24 -2.95 -4.23 9.78
N THR A 25 -1.75 -4.57 10.23
CA THR A 25 -1.52 -5.45 11.39
C THR A 25 -0.68 -4.84 12.49
N ARG A 26 0.02 -3.73 12.21
CA ARG A 26 0.98 -3.12 13.13
C ARG A 26 1.00 -1.61 12.99
N ILE A 27 1.12 -0.94 14.12
CA ILE A 27 1.53 0.47 14.20
C ILE A 27 2.99 0.48 14.61
N LYS A 28 3.83 1.20 13.87
CA LYS A 28 5.27 1.25 14.08
C LYS A 28 5.74 2.68 14.20
N ALA A 29 6.65 2.93 15.14
CA ALA A 29 7.45 4.13 15.22
C ALA A 29 8.91 3.76 14.96
N ILE A 30 9.61 4.50 14.11
CA ILE A 30 10.99 4.21 13.74
C ILE A 30 11.82 5.48 13.76
N ALA A 31 13.01 5.41 14.36
CA ALA A 31 14.01 6.47 14.30
C ALA A 31 15.08 6.10 13.26
N ILE A 32 15.41 7.04 12.39
CA ILE A 32 16.48 6.90 11.41
C ILE A 32 17.40 8.11 11.39
N ASP A 33 18.60 7.95 10.83
CA ASP A 33 19.51 9.04 10.57
C ASP A 33 19.27 9.70 9.18
N ASN A 34 20.06 10.72 8.86
CA ASN A 34 20.02 11.44 7.59
C ASN A 34 20.51 10.62 6.37
N ARG A 35 20.92 9.38 6.57
CA ARG A 35 21.25 8.39 5.51
C ARG A 35 20.23 7.29 5.43
N ALA A 36 19.05 7.47 6.04
CA ALA A 36 17.98 6.49 6.13
C ALA A 36 18.37 5.18 6.83
N LYS A 37 19.44 5.20 7.65
CA LYS A 37 19.83 4.03 8.42
C LYS A 37 19.00 3.94 9.70
N ILE A 38 18.43 2.78 9.95
CA ILE A 38 17.59 2.54 11.13
C ILE A 38 18.44 2.62 12.39
N ILE A 39 18.01 3.44 13.34
CA ILE A 39 18.57 3.58 14.67
C ILE A 39 17.86 2.62 15.63
N SER A 40 16.53 2.74 15.71
CA SER A 40 15.69 1.91 16.56
C SER A 40 14.24 1.93 16.10
N ASN A 41 13.40 1.04 16.65
CA ASN A 41 11.97 1.02 16.36
C ASN A 41 11.15 0.65 17.59
N GLY A 42 9.84 0.91 17.52
CA GLY A 42 8.84 0.44 18.45
C GLY A 42 7.61 -0.02 17.70
N ILE A 43 6.96 -1.08 18.16
CA ILE A 43 5.87 -1.75 17.45
C ILE A 43 4.70 -1.98 18.40
N TYR A 44 3.49 -1.82 17.89
CA TYR A 44 2.23 -2.21 18.50
C TYR A 44 1.42 -3.04 17.51
N GLU A 45 0.91 -4.19 17.91
CA GLU A 45 0.05 -5.03 17.07
C GLU A 45 -1.41 -4.67 17.28
N TRP A 46 -2.15 -4.51 16.17
CA TRP A 46 -3.58 -4.29 16.17
C TRP A 46 -4.26 -5.11 15.07
N LYS A 47 -5.58 -5.21 15.11
CA LYS A 47 -6.34 -6.02 14.15
C LYS A 47 -7.57 -5.27 13.67
N SER A 48 -7.89 -5.43 12.38
CA SER A 48 -9.19 -5.02 11.86
C SER A 48 -10.31 -5.92 12.40
N LYS A 49 -11.51 -5.36 12.51
CA LYS A 49 -12.74 -6.08 12.82
C LYS A 49 -13.76 -5.86 11.73
N PHE A 50 -14.67 -6.81 11.57
CA PHE A 50 -15.84 -6.65 10.70
C PHE A 50 -17.03 -6.32 11.59
N GLU A 51 -17.62 -5.14 11.38
CA GLU A 51 -18.69 -4.63 12.21
C GLU A 51 -19.68 -3.83 11.36
N ASN A 52 -20.99 -4.07 11.54
CA ASN A 52 -22.06 -3.39 10.80
C ASN A 52 -21.88 -3.41 9.26
N GLY A 53 -21.36 -4.49 8.71
CA GLY A 53 -21.14 -4.63 7.26
C GLY A 53 -19.86 -4.01 6.73
N TYR A 54 -18.97 -3.50 7.60
CA TYR A 54 -17.72 -2.86 7.21
C TYR A 54 -16.51 -3.45 7.94
N TRP A 55 -15.41 -3.59 7.23
CA TRP A 55 -14.08 -3.76 7.81
C TRP A 55 -13.61 -2.43 8.37
N THR A 56 -13.34 -2.40 9.67
CA THR A 56 -12.96 -1.21 10.44
C THR A 56 -11.85 -1.51 11.44
N TYR A 57 -11.37 -0.47 12.12
CA TYR A 57 -10.49 -0.56 13.28
C TYR A 57 -11.10 0.18 14.46
N ASP A 58 -10.77 -0.28 15.66
CA ASP A 58 -11.14 0.40 16.89
C ASP A 58 -10.24 1.65 17.09
N PHE A 59 -10.86 2.82 17.17
CA PHE A 59 -10.14 4.09 17.30
C PHE A 59 -9.52 4.33 18.68
N ASP A 60 -10.02 3.65 19.72
CA ASP A 60 -9.35 3.66 21.03
C ASP A 60 -8.02 2.90 20.96
N LEU A 61 -7.98 1.80 20.19
CA LEU A 61 -6.75 1.06 19.93
C LEU A 61 -5.76 1.84 19.04
N LEU A 62 -6.25 2.74 18.18
CA LEU A 62 -5.40 3.59 17.36
C LEU A 62 -4.55 4.53 18.22
N THR A 63 -5.18 5.28 19.15
CA THR A 63 -4.46 6.17 20.07
C THR A 63 -3.49 5.40 20.96
N LYS A 64 -3.95 4.29 21.53
CA LYS A 64 -3.11 3.40 22.34
C LYS A 64 -1.92 2.85 21.53
N GLY A 65 -2.14 2.50 20.28
CA GLY A 65 -1.11 1.97 19.39
C GLY A 65 -0.04 3.00 19.04
N LEU A 66 -0.43 4.25 18.76
CA LEU A 66 0.49 5.36 18.56
C LEU A 66 1.38 5.58 19.80
N GLN A 67 0.77 5.69 20.95
CA GLN A 67 1.46 5.86 22.23
C GLN A 67 2.41 4.71 22.54
N SER A 68 1.92 3.48 22.41
CA SER A 68 2.72 2.28 22.73
C SER A 68 3.89 2.11 21.77
N SER A 69 3.70 2.32 20.45
CA SER A 69 4.78 2.20 19.50
C SER A 69 5.86 3.26 19.73
N PHE A 70 5.47 4.51 20.05
CA PHE A 70 6.42 5.57 20.36
C PHE A 70 7.14 5.33 21.69
N LYS A 71 6.44 4.89 22.71
CA LYS A 71 7.03 4.52 24.00
C LYS A 71 8.05 3.39 23.85
N ASN A 72 7.70 2.32 23.13
CA ASN A 72 8.61 1.21 22.86
C ASN A 72 9.87 1.69 22.12
N LEU A 73 9.73 2.62 21.16
CA LEU A 73 10.88 3.24 20.49
C LEU A 73 11.80 3.97 21.48
N LYS A 74 11.23 4.81 22.37
CA LYS A 74 11.99 5.55 23.40
C LYS A 74 12.73 4.60 24.32
N GLU A 75 12.05 3.56 24.83
CA GLU A 75 12.61 2.54 25.72
C GLU A 75 13.76 1.77 25.04
N ASN A 76 13.60 1.39 23.77
CA ASN A 76 14.65 0.71 23.01
C ASN A 76 15.87 1.61 22.80
N ILE A 77 15.68 2.89 22.46
CA ILE A 77 16.78 3.87 22.35
C ILE A 77 17.48 4.03 23.70
N PHE A 78 16.73 4.16 24.78
CA PHE A 78 17.33 4.29 26.11
C PHE A 78 18.11 3.06 26.52
N LYS A 79 17.58 1.86 26.29
CA LYS A 79 18.23 0.60 26.59
C LYS A 79 19.54 0.41 25.80
N GLU A 80 19.55 0.83 24.54
CA GLU A 80 20.68 0.61 23.63
C GLU A 80 21.77 1.66 23.78
N TYR A 81 21.37 2.95 23.94
CA TYR A 81 22.33 4.08 23.92
C TYR A 81 22.44 4.81 25.27
N GLY A 82 21.56 4.58 26.23
CA GLY A 82 21.49 5.30 27.50
C GLY A 82 20.98 6.75 27.35
N TYR A 83 20.28 7.06 26.24
CA TYR A 83 19.84 8.40 25.88
C TYR A 83 18.32 8.50 25.86
N LYS A 84 17.77 9.52 26.53
CA LYS A 84 16.34 9.86 26.48
C LYS A 84 16.08 10.77 25.28
N ILE A 85 15.55 10.19 24.20
CA ILE A 85 15.23 10.99 23.01
C ILE A 85 13.97 11.84 23.25
N SER A 86 14.06 13.13 22.95
CA SER A 86 12.96 14.09 23.15
C SER A 86 12.75 15.02 21.95
N ASN A 87 13.56 14.88 20.91
CA ASN A 87 13.48 15.73 19.73
C ASN A 87 13.87 14.97 18.48
N PHE A 88 13.27 15.39 17.37
CA PHE A 88 13.56 14.89 16.02
C PHE A 88 13.67 16.08 15.07
N LYS A 89 14.40 15.93 13.97
CA LYS A 89 14.50 16.97 12.96
C LYS A 89 13.17 17.17 12.23
N ALA A 90 12.51 16.05 11.93
CA ALA A 90 11.18 16.05 11.36
C ALA A 90 10.45 14.72 11.62
N ILE A 91 9.12 14.73 11.41
CA ILE A 91 8.21 13.59 11.59
C ILE A 91 7.45 13.35 10.28
N GLY A 92 7.35 12.08 9.88
CA GLY A 92 6.53 11.64 8.76
C GLY A 92 5.48 10.61 9.17
N ILE A 93 4.30 10.70 8.56
CA ILE A 93 3.18 9.75 8.77
C ILE A 93 2.93 8.98 7.49
N SER A 94 2.90 7.65 7.60
CA SER A 94 2.39 6.74 6.58
C SER A 94 1.24 5.93 7.15
N ALA A 95 0.19 5.71 6.35
CA ALA A 95 -0.88 4.82 6.78
C ALA A 95 -1.41 4.01 5.59
N MET A 96 -2.20 2.98 5.90
CA MET A 96 -2.98 2.28 4.88
C MET A 96 -3.68 3.29 3.99
N MET A 97 -3.41 3.22 2.70
CA MET A 97 -4.03 4.08 1.70
C MET A 97 -5.51 3.78 1.54
N HIS A 98 -6.29 4.74 1.03
CA HIS A 98 -7.71 4.60 0.74
C HIS A 98 -8.62 4.51 1.98
N GLY A 99 -9.90 4.17 1.72
CA GLY A 99 -10.93 4.12 2.75
C GLY A 99 -11.49 5.50 3.10
N LEU A 100 -12.48 5.54 4.00
CA LEU A 100 -13.19 6.77 4.35
C LEU A 100 -13.20 7.01 5.85
N LEU A 101 -12.73 8.17 6.25
CA LEU A 101 -13.03 8.83 7.51
C LEU A 101 -13.86 10.08 7.24
N ALA A 102 -14.99 10.23 7.92
CA ALA A 102 -15.90 11.36 7.76
C ALA A 102 -16.17 12.03 9.13
N PHE A 103 -16.03 13.34 9.17
CA PHE A 103 -16.11 14.12 10.40
C PHE A 103 -17.10 15.29 10.25
N ASP A 104 -17.71 15.67 11.39
CA ASP A 104 -18.46 16.92 11.51
C ASP A 104 -17.52 18.13 11.69
N LYS A 105 -18.09 19.34 11.76
CA LYS A 105 -17.36 20.59 11.99
C LYS A 105 -16.54 20.63 13.30
N ASN A 106 -16.87 19.79 14.27
CA ASN A 106 -16.16 19.67 15.54
C ASN A 106 -15.11 18.55 15.54
N MET A 107 -14.88 17.91 14.39
CA MET A 107 -14.02 16.73 14.22
C MET A 107 -14.50 15.51 15.01
N ASN A 108 -15.81 15.36 15.24
CA ASN A 108 -16.38 14.11 15.71
C ASN A 108 -16.52 13.15 14.54
N LEU A 109 -16.09 11.90 14.73
CA LEU A 109 -16.22 10.84 13.73
C LEU A 109 -17.70 10.47 13.53
N LEU A 110 -18.19 10.57 12.30
CA LEU A 110 -19.61 10.41 11.97
C LEU A 110 -20.00 8.98 11.60
N THR A 111 -19.03 8.16 11.19
CA THR A 111 -19.22 6.77 10.79
C THR A 111 -17.96 5.98 11.15
N PRO A 112 -18.04 4.66 11.43
CA PRO A 112 -16.85 3.84 11.59
C PRO A 112 -15.90 3.99 10.39
N PHE A 113 -14.59 3.91 10.63
CA PHE A 113 -13.60 3.95 9.55
C PHE A 113 -13.88 2.83 8.53
N ARG A 114 -14.17 3.20 7.29
CA ARG A 114 -14.30 2.25 6.18
C ARG A 114 -12.93 2.05 5.57
N THR A 115 -12.34 0.90 5.80
CA THR A 115 -10.97 0.61 5.34
C THR A 115 -10.92 0.28 3.84
N TRP A 116 -9.72 0.22 3.27
CA TRP A 116 -9.45 -0.22 1.89
C TRP A 116 -10.02 -1.62 1.54
N ARG A 117 -10.32 -2.45 2.56
CA ARG A 117 -10.89 -3.79 2.38
C ARG A 117 -12.37 -3.78 1.99
N ASN A 118 -13.04 -2.66 2.16
CA ASN A 118 -14.45 -2.51 1.82
C ASN A 118 -14.59 -2.23 0.32
N THR A 119 -15.38 -3.05 -0.35
CA THR A 119 -15.64 -2.96 -1.79
C THR A 119 -17.13 -2.79 -2.09
N ASN A 120 -17.95 -2.45 -1.09
CA ASN A 120 -19.39 -2.28 -1.20
C ASN A 120 -19.76 -0.87 -1.70
N THR A 121 -19.19 -0.45 -2.81
CA THR A 121 -19.37 0.86 -3.46
C THR A 121 -19.63 0.72 -4.96
N ASP A 122 -20.33 -0.34 -5.36
CA ASP A 122 -20.52 -0.69 -6.78
C ASP A 122 -21.20 0.41 -7.59
N LYS A 123 -22.26 1.00 -7.03
CA LYS A 123 -23.03 2.04 -7.72
C LYS A 123 -22.20 3.32 -7.90
N ALA A 124 -21.54 3.75 -6.83
CA ALA A 124 -20.68 4.93 -6.86
C ALA A 124 -19.50 4.75 -7.80
N SER A 125 -18.77 3.63 -7.68
CA SER A 125 -17.62 3.32 -8.52
C SER A 125 -17.97 3.32 -10.00
N LEU A 126 -19.05 2.62 -10.39
CA LEU A 126 -19.50 2.55 -11.78
C LEU A 126 -19.92 3.94 -12.30
N PHE A 127 -20.82 4.62 -11.59
CA PHE A 127 -21.33 5.92 -12.00
C PHE A 127 -20.22 6.98 -12.14
N LEU A 128 -19.35 7.09 -11.13
CA LEU A 128 -18.26 8.07 -11.14
C LEU A 128 -17.22 7.76 -12.21
N SER A 129 -16.93 6.48 -12.46
CA SER A 129 -16.01 6.09 -13.51
C SER A 129 -16.52 6.45 -14.91
N GLU A 130 -17.83 6.29 -15.16
CA GLU A 130 -18.47 6.71 -16.40
C GLU A 130 -18.54 8.23 -16.53
N LEU A 131 -18.88 8.95 -15.44
CA LEU A 131 -18.98 10.41 -15.42
C LEU A 131 -17.65 11.09 -15.75
N TYR A 132 -16.56 10.53 -15.24
CA TYR A 132 -15.22 11.13 -15.41
C TYR A 132 -14.46 10.56 -16.60
N GLU A 133 -14.90 9.41 -17.17
CA GLU A 133 -14.10 8.60 -18.09
C GLU A 133 -12.72 8.27 -17.46
N TYR A 134 -12.76 7.87 -16.17
CA TYR A 134 -11.59 7.62 -15.33
C TYR A 134 -11.92 6.53 -14.32
N ASN A 135 -11.01 5.58 -14.07
CA ASN A 135 -11.29 4.50 -13.12
C ASN A 135 -11.36 5.02 -11.68
N ILE A 136 -12.51 4.83 -11.04
CA ILE A 136 -12.73 5.12 -9.61
C ILE A 136 -12.89 3.79 -8.87
N PRO A 137 -11.81 3.26 -8.28
CA PRO A 137 -11.86 1.99 -7.56
C PRO A 137 -12.78 2.03 -6.35
N HIS A 138 -13.39 0.88 -6.04
CA HIS A 138 -14.32 0.72 -4.91
C HIS A 138 -13.77 1.20 -3.57
N ARG A 139 -12.47 1.06 -3.35
CA ARG A 139 -11.79 1.38 -2.09
C ARG A 139 -11.47 2.86 -1.87
N TRP A 140 -11.67 3.72 -2.88
CA TRP A 140 -11.36 5.15 -2.78
C TRP A 140 -12.30 5.87 -1.81
N SER A 141 -11.79 6.91 -1.12
CA SER A 141 -12.55 7.63 -0.11
C SER A 141 -13.81 8.26 -0.68
N PHE A 142 -13.72 8.87 -1.87
CA PHE A 142 -14.88 9.49 -2.51
C PHE A 142 -15.88 8.46 -3.02
N ALA A 143 -15.47 7.29 -3.48
CA ALA A 143 -16.41 6.21 -3.84
C ALA A 143 -17.25 5.79 -2.62
N HIS A 144 -16.64 5.64 -1.45
CA HIS A 144 -17.35 5.35 -0.21
C HIS A 144 -18.30 6.47 0.23
N PHE A 145 -17.87 7.72 0.09
CA PHE A 145 -18.71 8.87 0.45
C PHE A 145 -19.89 9.00 -0.49
N TYR A 146 -19.67 8.90 -1.81
CA TYR A 146 -20.73 8.97 -2.80
C TYR A 146 -21.73 7.80 -2.70
N GLU A 147 -21.24 6.58 -2.42
CA GLU A 147 -22.13 5.44 -2.15
C GLU A 147 -23.01 5.69 -0.91
N ALA A 148 -22.46 6.30 0.15
CA ALA A 148 -23.24 6.69 1.32
C ALA A 148 -24.32 7.73 0.98
N ILE A 149 -24.05 8.67 0.07
CA ILE A 149 -25.03 9.63 -0.44
C ILE A 149 -26.15 8.92 -1.20
N LEU A 150 -25.80 8.02 -2.14
CA LEU A 150 -26.77 7.25 -2.91
C LEU A 150 -27.65 6.36 -2.02
N ASN A 151 -27.09 5.81 -0.95
CA ASN A 151 -27.79 5.00 0.03
C ASN A 151 -28.53 5.85 1.09
N LYS A 152 -28.46 7.18 1.01
CA LYS A 152 -29.10 8.14 1.94
C LYS A 152 -28.72 7.87 3.41
N GLU A 153 -27.45 7.56 3.66
CA GLU A 153 -26.97 7.34 5.02
C GLU A 153 -27.08 8.63 5.85
N ASN A 154 -27.54 8.53 7.08
CA ASN A 154 -27.89 9.70 7.92
C ASN A 154 -26.72 10.66 8.16
N PHE A 155 -25.48 10.15 8.20
CA PHE A 155 -24.31 10.96 8.53
C PHE A 155 -23.90 11.95 7.41
N VAL A 156 -24.29 11.70 6.15
CA VAL A 156 -23.80 12.48 5.00
C VAL A 156 -24.15 13.97 5.07
N LYS A 157 -25.28 14.30 5.72
CA LYS A 157 -25.74 15.70 5.88
C LYS A 157 -24.91 16.52 6.88
N ASP A 158 -24.19 15.86 7.77
CA ASP A 158 -23.42 16.49 8.85
C ASP A 158 -21.91 16.53 8.52
N VAL A 159 -21.50 16.04 7.32
CA VAL A 159 -20.10 15.97 6.90
C VAL A 159 -19.52 17.35 6.62
N ASP A 160 -18.43 17.69 7.30
CA ASP A 160 -17.62 18.90 7.09
C ASP A 160 -16.20 18.56 6.61
N TYR A 161 -15.76 17.30 6.79
CA TYR A 161 -14.44 16.86 6.40
C TYR A 161 -14.40 15.36 6.12
N ILE A 162 -13.80 14.98 4.99
CA ILE A 162 -13.47 13.58 4.68
C ILE A 162 -11.98 13.44 4.45
N CYS A 163 -11.39 12.34 4.88
CA CYS A 163 -9.95 12.11 4.70
C CYS A 163 -9.57 10.63 4.81
N THR A 164 -8.29 10.35 4.56
CA THR A 164 -7.63 9.07 4.81
C THR A 164 -7.10 8.99 6.24
N LEU A 165 -6.64 7.80 6.63
CA LEU A 165 -6.07 7.58 7.96
C LEU A 165 -4.79 8.39 8.19
N SER A 166 -3.92 8.51 7.18
CA SER A 166 -2.68 9.29 7.27
C SER A 166 -2.96 10.77 7.59
N SER A 167 -3.90 11.38 6.85
CA SER A 167 -4.36 12.74 7.06
C SER A 167 -4.97 12.97 8.46
N TYR A 168 -5.74 12.01 8.95
CA TYR A 168 -6.34 12.11 10.28
C TYR A 168 -5.28 12.10 11.39
N ILE A 169 -4.31 11.19 11.32
CA ILE A 169 -3.20 11.17 12.30
C ILE A 169 -2.39 12.46 12.24
N HIS A 170 -2.11 12.94 11.03
CA HIS A 170 -1.44 14.22 10.85
C HIS A 170 -2.22 15.37 11.52
N TYR A 171 -3.54 15.42 11.31
CA TYR A 171 -4.39 16.41 11.96
C TYR A 171 -4.34 16.32 13.49
N LEU A 172 -4.40 15.13 14.06
CA LEU A 172 -4.32 14.94 15.52
C LEU A 172 -3.01 15.52 16.10
N LEU A 173 -1.91 15.42 15.37
CA LEU A 173 -0.57 15.84 15.82
C LEU A 173 -0.26 17.31 15.50
N THR A 174 -0.80 17.85 14.40
CA THR A 174 -0.45 19.19 13.90
C THR A 174 -1.60 20.19 13.89
N GLY A 175 -2.85 19.74 13.95
CA GLY A 175 -4.05 20.55 13.74
C GLY A 175 -4.29 20.98 12.29
N LYS A 176 -3.54 20.43 11.31
CA LYS A 176 -3.66 20.80 9.88
C LYS A 176 -4.39 19.72 9.08
N LYS A 177 -5.42 20.13 8.31
CA LYS A 177 -6.21 19.30 7.39
C LYS A 177 -5.49 19.23 6.03
N VAL A 178 -4.47 18.38 5.92
CA VAL A 178 -3.63 18.24 4.72
C VAL A 178 -3.44 16.75 4.38
N VAL A 179 -3.05 16.49 3.14
CA VAL A 179 -2.73 15.15 2.62
C VAL A 179 -1.59 15.26 1.61
N GLY A 180 -0.69 14.28 1.57
CA GLY A 180 0.29 14.15 0.49
C GLY A 180 -0.39 13.75 -0.82
N ILE A 181 0.17 14.19 -1.95
CA ILE A 181 -0.46 14.00 -3.27
C ILE A 181 -0.62 12.51 -3.62
N GLY A 182 0.30 11.65 -3.18
CA GLY A 182 0.19 10.21 -3.39
C GLY A 182 -1.07 9.63 -2.74
N ASP A 183 -1.34 10.01 -1.48
CA ASP A 183 -2.54 9.57 -0.77
C ASP A 183 -3.81 10.30 -1.23
N ALA A 184 -3.69 11.59 -1.63
CA ALA A 184 -4.78 12.38 -2.21
C ALA A 184 -5.35 11.72 -3.48
N SER A 185 -4.49 11.15 -4.32
CA SER A 185 -4.89 10.45 -5.54
C SER A 185 -5.76 9.21 -5.28
N GLY A 186 -5.77 8.69 -4.06
CA GLY A 186 -6.66 7.64 -3.59
C GLY A 186 -7.93 8.15 -2.88
N ILE A 187 -8.05 9.46 -2.69
CA ILE A 187 -9.27 10.12 -2.21
C ILE A 187 -10.15 10.49 -3.39
N PHE A 188 -9.59 11.26 -4.31
CA PHE A 188 -10.23 11.82 -5.50
C PHE A 188 -9.18 12.02 -6.61
N PRO A 189 -9.53 11.94 -7.91
CA PRO A 189 -8.56 12.13 -8.98
C PRO A 189 -7.78 13.44 -8.88
N VAL A 190 -6.47 13.35 -9.09
CA VAL A 190 -5.57 14.50 -9.17
C VAL A 190 -5.09 14.69 -10.62
N ASP A 191 -4.59 15.88 -10.94
CA ASP A 191 -4.10 16.21 -12.28
C ASP A 191 -2.69 16.83 -12.24
N ASP A 192 -2.19 17.24 -13.40
CA ASP A 192 -0.85 17.83 -13.56
C ASP A 192 -0.65 19.16 -12.82
N SER A 193 -1.73 19.77 -12.29
CA SER A 193 -1.64 20.93 -11.39
C SER A 193 -1.19 20.56 -9.97
N LEU A 194 -0.89 19.29 -9.73
CA LEU A 194 -0.55 18.70 -8.43
C LEU A 194 -1.64 18.94 -7.37
N ASN A 195 -2.88 18.89 -7.81
CA ASN A 195 -4.06 19.08 -6.97
C ASN A 195 -5.23 18.23 -7.49
N TYR A 196 -6.34 18.22 -6.76
CA TYR A 196 -7.57 17.58 -7.23
C TYR A 196 -8.02 18.15 -8.57
N ASN A 197 -8.42 17.25 -9.48
CA ASN A 197 -8.85 17.59 -10.84
C ASN A 197 -10.05 18.53 -10.81
N LYS A 198 -9.88 19.75 -11.32
CA LYS A 198 -10.88 20.81 -11.24
C LYS A 198 -12.14 20.54 -12.08
N ASP A 199 -11.97 19.87 -13.22
CA ASP A 199 -13.10 19.54 -14.09
C ASP A 199 -13.96 18.45 -13.46
N PHE A 200 -13.35 17.47 -12.81
CA PHE A 200 -14.07 16.43 -12.09
C PHE A 200 -14.72 16.98 -10.82
N LEU A 201 -14.07 17.89 -10.10
CA LEU A 201 -14.71 18.61 -8.99
C LEU A 201 -15.95 19.39 -9.45
N LYS A 202 -15.87 20.08 -10.61
CA LYS A 202 -17.00 20.78 -11.19
C LYS A 202 -18.14 19.82 -11.56
N LYS A 203 -17.82 18.74 -12.30
CA LYS A 203 -18.81 17.70 -12.65
C LYS A 203 -19.49 17.15 -11.40
N THR A 204 -18.73 16.89 -10.33
CA THR A 204 -19.27 16.39 -9.06
C THR A 204 -20.17 17.41 -8.37
N ASN A 205 -19.74 18.66 -8.27
CA ASN A 205 -20.53 19.72 -7.64
C ASN A 205 -21.83 20.05 -8.42
N ASP A 206 -21.90 19.66 -9.70
CA ASP A 206 -23.10 19.85 -10.54
C ASP A 206 -24.14 18.73 -10.36
N LEU A 207 -23.79 17.63 -9.68
CA LEU A 207 -24.74 16.55 -9.37
C LEU A 207 -25.80 17.01 -8.38
N ASP A 208 -27.05 16.64 -8.62
CA ASP A 208 -28.19 17.04 -7.79
C ASP A 208 -28.05 16.54 -6.34
N GLU A 209 -27.51 15.34 -6.14
CA GLU A 209 -27.27 14.77 -4.82
C GLU A 209 -26.29 15.63 -4.01
N ILE A 210 -25.24 16.16 -4.62
CA ILE A 210 -24.25 17.04 -3.97
C ILE A 210 -24.84 18.43 -3.72
N LYS A 211 -25.57 19.01 -4.69
CA LYS A 211 -26.26 20.30 -4.53
C LYS A 211 -27.28 20.25 -3.38
N ASN A 212 -28.03 19.17 -3.27
CA ASN A 212 -29.01 18.96 -2.21
C ASN A 212 -28.42 18.89 -0.81
N LEU A 213 -27.14 18.47 -0.68
CA LEU A 213 -26.40 18.51 0.59
C LEU A 213 -25.89 19.92 0.93
N GLY A 214 -25.89 20.86 -0.04
CA GLY A 214 -25.40 22.22 0.16
C GLY A 214 -23.88 22.32 0.36
N ILE A 215 -23.13 21.31 -0.06
CA ILE A 215 -21.67 21.26 0.07
C ILE A 215 -21.00 21.50 -1.29
N LYS A 216 -19.74 21.93 -1.25
CA LYS A 216 -18.82 21.82 -2.39
C LYS A 216 -17.74 20.83 -2.03
N LEU A 217 -17.46 19.87 -2.89
CA LEU A 217 -16.55 18.77 -2.57
C LEU A 217 -15.18 19.27 -2.13
N GLN A 218 -14.61 20.27 -2.79
CA GLN A 218 -13.31 20.83 -2.44
C GLN A 218 -13.23 21.42 -1.03
N ASP A 219 -14.36 21.80 -0.43
CA ASP A 219 -14.39 22.42 0.89
C ASP A 219 -14.30 21.37 2.01
N ILE A 220 -14.68 20.13 1.72
CA ILE A 220 -14.63 19.00 2.66
C ILE A 220 -13.42 18.08 2.47
N LEU A 221 -12.61 18.30 1.41
CA LEU A 221 -11.39 17.54 1.13
C LEU A 221 -10.17 18.15 1.86
N PRO A 222 -9.14 17.34 2.23
CA PRO A 222 -7.88 17.86 2.74
C PRO A 222 -7.12 18.64 1.66
N LYS A 223 -6.35 19.65 2.07
CA LYS A 223 -5.45 20.37 1.16
C LYS A 223 -4.33 19.43 0.69
N VAL A 224 -4.15 19.33 -0.62
CA VAL A 224 -3.06 18.54 -1.21
C VAL A 224 -1.72 19.24 -1.02
N MET A 225 -0.68 18.46 -0.70
CA MET A 225 0.70 18.90 -0.57
C MET A 225 1.64 17.88 -1.24
N VAL A 226 2.81 18.33 -1.66
CA VAL A 226 3.81 17.52 -2.36
C VAL A 226 4.96 17.17 -1.43
N ALA A 227 5.60 16.02 -1.62
CA ALA A 227 6.79 15.61 -0.88
C ALA A 227 7.87 16.72 -0.89
N GLY A 228 8.49 16.94 0.27
CA GLY A 228 9.47 18.03 0.47
C GLY A 228 8.88 19.34 1.01
N GLU A 229 7.54 19.50 1.02
CA GLU A 229 6.89 20.65 1.64
C GLU A 229 6.76 20.46 3.16
N CYS A 230 6.76 21.57 3.90
CA CYS A 230 6.48 21.56 5.33
C CYS A 230 4.95 21.56 5.57
N ALA A 231 4.41 20.47 6.05
CA ALA A 231 2.98 20.29 6.28
C ALA A 231 2.49 20.79 7.66
N GLY A 232 3.33 21.46 8.40
CA GLY A 232 3.03 21.99 9.72
C GLY A 232 4.05 21.54 10.78
N LYS A 233 3.70 21.77 12.04
CA LYS A 233 4.56 21.45 13.18
C LYS A 233 3.79 20.68 14.24
N LEU A 234 4.49 19.82 14.96
CA LEU A 234 3.96 19.13 16.15
C LEU A 234 3.47 20.16 17.16
N THR A 235 2.19 20.10 17.50
CA THR A 235 1.61 20.95 18.55
C THR A 235 1.92 20.40 19.95
N GLU A 236 1.76 21.21 20.98
CA GLU A 236 1.88 20.72 22.36
C GLU A 236 0.84 19.63 22.67
N LYS A 237 -0.39 19.78 22.13
CA LYS A 237 -1.44 18.76 22.24
C LYS A 237 -1.03 17.48 21.53
N GLY A 238 -0.48 17.59 20.32
CA GLY A 238 0.00 16.43 19.56
C GLY A 238 1.18 15.73 20.22
N ALA A 239 2.13 16.49 20.79
CA ALA A 239 3.24 15.91 21.55
C ALA A 239 2.76 15.12 22.76
N LYS A 240 1.82 15.66 23.56
CA LYS A 240 1.21 14.98 24.70
C LYS A 240 0.36 13.76 24.30
N LEU A 241 -0.28 13.83 23.11
CA LEU A 241 -1.03 12.70 22.58
C LEU A 241 -0.09 11.54 22.21
N LEU A 242 1.03 11.82 21.57
CA LEU A 242 1.98 10.80 21.12
C LEU A 242 2.85 10.27 22.26
N ASP A 243 3.32 11.16 23.14
CA ASP A 243 4.22 10.87 24.25
C ASP A 243 3.56 11.15 25.61
N ILE A 244 3.02 10.12 26.22
CA ILE A 244 2.35 10.20 27.53
C ILE A 244 3.33 10.53 28.66
N ASP A 245 4.63 10.26 28.49
CA ASP A 245 5.66 10.60 29.49
C ASP A 245 6.01 12.10 29.45
N GLY A 246 5.65 12.81 28.35
CA GLY A 246 5.79 14.24 28.21
C GLY A 246 7.21 14.73 27.89
N ASP A 247 8.11 13.84 27.45
CA ASP A 247 9.49 14.20 27.09
C ASP A 247 9.58 14.85 25.70
N LEU A 248 8.65 14.49 24.77
CA LEU A 248 8.69 14.92 23.36
C LEU A 248 8.42 16.41 23.24
N LYS A 249 9.35 17.13 22.60
CA LYS A 249 9.23 18.57 22.35
C LYS A 249 8.25 18.86 21.23
N ALA A 250 7.46 19.91 21.38
CA ALA A 250 6.63 20.46 20.31
C ALA A 250 7.48 21.19 19.25
N SER A 251 6.84 21.69 18.21
CA SER A 251 7.43 22.49 17.11
C SER A 251 8.35 21.72 16.15
N ILE A 252 8.34 20.38 16.19
CA ILE A 252 9.02 19.54 15.21
C ILE A 252 8.26 19.62 13.87
N ASN A 253 8.97 19.81 12.77
CA ASN A 253 8.38 19.88 11.43
C ASN A 253 7.76 18.53 11.01
N PHE A 254 6.67 18.61 10.24
CA PHE A 254 6.04 17.46 9.59
C PHE A 254 6.16 17.54 8.09
N CYS A 255 6.40 16.40 7.44
CA CYS A 255 6.15 16.25 6.01
C CYS A 255 4.67 15.97 5.72
N PRO A 256 4.21 16.13 4.47
CA PRO A 256 2.88 15.73 4.07
C PRO A 256 2.63 14.25 4.42
N PRO A 257 1.47 13.92 5.01
CA PRO A 257 1.13 12.53 5.35
C PRO A 257 0.80 11.74 4.08
N GLU A 258 1.32 10.52 3.96
CA GLU A 258 1.22 9.72 2.75
C GLU A 258 0.60 8.34 2.98
N GLY A 259 0.09 7.75 1.89
CA GLY A 259 -0.31 6.36 1.85
C GLY A 259 0.87 5.40 1.83
N ASP A 260 0.66 4.17 2.29
CA ASP A 260 1.68 3.12 2.32
C ASP A 260 2.16 2.71 0.92
N ALA A 261 1.33 2.83 -0.11
CA ALA A 261 1.70 2.60 -1.50
C ALA A 261 2.78 3.59 -1.98
N GLY A 262 2.55 4.89 -1.84
CA GLY A 262 3.50 5.94 -2.23
C GLY A 262 4.82 5.85 -1.45
N THR A 263 4.75 5.66 -0.14
CA THR A 263 5.95 5.46 0.69
C THR A 263 6.68 4.17 0.32
N GLY A 264 5.96 3.11 -0.06
CA GLY A 264 6.50 1.88 -0.61
C GLY A 264 7.32 2.10 -1.88
N MET A 265 6.86 2.98 -2.77
CA MET A 265 7.58 3.34 -4.00
C MET A 265 8.91 4.05 -3.69
N ILE A 266 8.92 5.01 -2.77
CA ILE A 266 10.16 5.68 -2.33
C ILE A 266 11.15 4.65 -1.81
N ALA A 267 10.69 3.75 -1.01
CA ALA A 267 11.48 2.70 -0.41
C ALA A 267 12.12 1.72 -1.37
N THR A 268 11.46 1.44 -2.46
CA THR A 268 11.97 0.60 -3.53
C THR A 268 12.68 1.43 -4.61
N ASN A 269 12.89 2.75 -4.37
CA ASN A 269 13.46 3.69 -5.34
C ASN A 269 12.75 3.63 -6.72
N THR A 270 11.42 3.45 -6.69
CA THR A 270 10.57 3.35 -7.88
C THR A 270 9.72 4.60 -8.06
N ILE A 271 10.36 5.76 -8.01
CA ILE A 271 9.75 7.08 -8.22
C ILE A 271 10.20 7.72 -9.54
N ARG A 272 10.99 6.99 -10.33
CA ARG A 272 11.45 7.45 -11.65
C ARG A 272 10.53 6.92 -12.72
N GLU A 273 10.30 7.73 -13.74
CA GLU A 273 9.55 7.33 -14.92
C GLU A 273 10.08 6.03 -15.54
N ASN A 274 9.17 5.24 -16.05
CA ASN A 274 9.48 3.95 -16.68
C ASN A 274 10.09 2.91 -15.72
N THR A 275 9.96 3.14 -14.39
CA THR A 275 10.29 2.14 -13.37
C THR A 275 9.05 1.75 -12.60
N GLY A 276 9.05 0.55 -12.04
CA GLY A 276 7.94 0.10 -11.23
C GLY A 276 8.36 -0.84 -10.11
N ASN A 277 7.43 -1.11 -9.22
CA ASN A 277 7.55 -2.18 -8.25
C ASN A 277 6.46 -3.24 -8.45
N ILE A 278 6.75 -4.45 -8.01
CA ILE A 278 5.78 -5.54 -7.94
C ILE A 278 5.87 -6.22 -6.58
N SER A 279 4.72 -6.35 -5.93
CA SER A 279 4.58 -7.07 -4.67
C SER A 279 3.80 -8.36 -4.92
N ILE A 280 4.37 -9.49 -4.54
CA ILE A 280 3.74 -10.81 -4.69
C ILE A 280 3.57 -11.46 -3.32
N GLY A 281 2.32 -11.59 -2.91
CA GLY A 281 1.87 -12.24 -1.71
C GLY A 281 0.56 -13.00 -1.98
N THR A 282 -0.37 -13.00 -1.04
CA THR A 282 -1.73 -13.55 -1.21
C THR A 282 -2.45 -12.89 -2.38
N SER A 283 -2.28 -11.58 -2.54
CA SER A 283 -2.63 -10.80 -3.74
C SER A 283 -1.36 -10.28 -4.41
N ILE A 284 -1.50 -9.75 -5.63
CA ILE A 284 -0.40 -9.14 -6.38
C ILE A 284 -0.79 -7.73 -6.74
N PHE A 285 0.14 -6.81 -6.64
CA PHE A 285 0.01 -5.51 -7.27
C PHE A 285 1.34 -5.08 -7.93
N SER A 286 1.20 -4.35 -9.01
CA SER A 286 2.28 -3.71 -9.75
C SER A 286 1.98 -2.22 -9.83
N MET A 287 2.96 -1.38 -9.56
CA MET A 287 2.89 0.08 -9.66
C MET A 287 3.98 0.55 -10.60
N ILE A 288 3.61 1.23 -11.66
CA ILE A 288 4.53 1.67 -12.71
C ILE A 288 4.42 3.18 -12.85
N VAL A 289 5.54 3.90 -12.68
CA VAL A 289 5.60 5.36 -12.87
C VAL A 289 5.60 5.63 -14.37
N LEU A 290 4.58 6.36 -14.79
CA LEU A 290 4.36 6.70 -16.19
C LEU A 290 5.21 7.91 -16.57
N ASP A 291 5.61 7.99 -17.83
CA ASP A 291 6.26 9.16 -18.45
C ASP A 291 5.24 10.11 -19.13
N HIS A 292 3.98 9.68 -19.22
CA HIS A 292 2.85 10.49 -19.68
C HIS A 292 1.53 9.94 -19.12
N GLN A 293 0.47 10.72 -19.18
CA GLN A 293 -0.89 10.30 -18.82
C GLN A 293 -1.40 9.27 -19.82
N LEU A 294 -2.24 8.31 -19.37
CA LEU A 294 -2.86 7.36 -20.28
C LEU A 294 -3.82 8.07 -21.23
N GLU A 295 -3.80 7.67 -22.51
CA GLU A 295 -4.69 8.23 -23.52
C GLU A 295 -6.15 7.78 -23.34
N LYS A 296 -6.35 6.62 -22.75
CA LYS A 296 -7.67 6.00 -22.56
C LYS A 296 -7.91 5.58 -21.15
N TYR A 297 -9.18 5.48 -20.81
CA TYR A 297 -9.67 4.91 -19.57
C TYR A 297 -9.68 3.38 -19.62
N TYR A 298 -9.11 2.75 -18.61
CA TYR A 298 -9.11 1.30 -18.43
C TYR A 298 -9.60 0.94 -17.02
N LYS A 299 -10.61 0.06 -16.95
CA LYS A 299 -11.14 -0.44 -15.65
C LYS A 299 -10.15 -1.33 -14.91
N GLU A 300 -9.18 -1.86 -15.64
CA GLU A 300 -8.14 -2.75 -15.15
C GLU A 300 -6.97 -2.00 -14.49
N ILE A 301 -6.92 -0.67 -14.62
CA ILE A 301 -5.81 0.16 -14.15
C ILE A 301 -6.33 1.23 -13.21
N ASP A 302 -5.77 1.27 -12.00
CA ASP A 302 -5.98 2.36 -11.07
C ASP A 302 -4.88 3.41 -11.27
N LEU A 303 -5.26 4.66 -11.47
CA LEU A 303 -4.32 5.76 -11.59
C LEU A 303 -4.16 6.43 -10.23
N VAL A 304 -2.95 6.42 -9.72
CA VAL A 304 -2.53 7.12 -8.50
C VAL A 304 -1.28 7.95 -8.81
N THR A 305 -0.65 8.56 -7.82
CA THR A 305 0.59 9.33 -8.02
C THR A 305 1.70 8.89 -7.08
N THR A 306 2.93 9.18 -7.47
CA THR A 306 4.05 9.19 -6.54
C THR A 306 3.91 10.34 -5.55
N PRO A 307 4.60 10.34 -4.40
CA PRO A 307 4.60 11.47 -3.46
C PRO A 307 5.14 12.79 -4.02
N ASP A 308 5.85 12.77 -5.16
CA ASP A 308 6.29 13.94 -5.91
C ASP A 308 5.37 14.29 -7.09
N GLY A 309 4.22 13.59 -7.24
CA GLY A 309 3.13 13.94 -8.15
C GLY A 309 3.20 13.34 -9.54
N LYS A 310 4.13 12.41 -9.83
CA LYS A 310 4.15 11.74 -11.13
C LYS A 310 3.03 10.70 -11.24
N PRO A 311 2.40 10.53 -12.41
CA PRO A 311 1.35 9.56 -12.59
C PRO A 311 1.88 8.12 -12.43
N VAL A 312 1.08 7.28 -11.82
CA VAL A 312 1.38 5.87 -11.56
C VAL A 312 0.21 5.02 -11.99
N ALA A 313 0.46 4.06 -12.87
CA ALA A 313 -0.49 3.00 -13.16
C ALA A 313 -0.33 1.86 -12.17
N MET A 314 -1.39 1.53 -11.46
CA MET A 314 -1.44 0.39 -10.55
C MET A 314 -2.34 -0.69 -11.13
N VAL A 315 -1.81 -1.90 -11.21
CA VAL A 315 -2.54 -3.12 -11.55
C VAL A 315 -2.63 -3.96 -10.30
N HIS A 316 -3.84 -4.34 -9.88
CA HIS A 316 -4.08 -5.16 -8.71
C HIS A 316 -4.81 -6.45 -9.09
N CYS A 317 -4.30 -7.59 -8.61
CA CYS A 317 -4.89 -8.91 -8.79
C CYS A 317 -5.15 -9.55 -7.42
N ASN A 318 -6.35 -10.08 -7.25
CA ASN A 318 -6.77 -10.68 -5.98
C ASN A 318 -6.07 -12.01 -5.69
N ASN A 319 -5.69 -12.74 -6.75
CA ASN A 319 -5.18 -14.10 -6.65
C ASN A 319 -3.67 -14.13 -6.90
N GLY A 320 -2.90 -14.22 -5.81
CA GLY A 320 -1.44 -14.38 -5.83
C GLY A 320 -1.05 -15.82 -5.50
N THR A 321 -0.38 -16.02 -4.38
CA THR A 321 0.25 -17.31 -4.03
C THR A 321 -0.67 -18.28 -3.30
N ALA A 322 -1.87 -17.87 -2.88
CA ALA A 322 -2.69 -18.66 -1.95
C ALA A 322 -3.07 -20.06 -2.47
N ASP A 323 -3.40 -20.19 -3.76
CA ASP A 323 -3.69 -21.50 -4.37
C ASP A 323 -2.41 -22.36 -4.46
N PHE A 324 -1.31 -21.74 -4.84
CA PHE A 324 -0.01 -22.42 -4.88
C PHE A 324 0.45 -22.86 -3.48
N ASP A 325 0.23 -22.06 -2.45
CA ASP A 325 0.54 -22.43 -1.06
C ASP A 325 -0.27 -23.66 -0.61
N ALA A 326 -1.52 -23.81 -1.06
CA ALA A 326 -2.31 -25.00 -0.80
C ALA A 326 -1.70 -26.26 -1.43
N TRP A 327 -1.24 -26.17 -2.68
CA TRP A 327 -0.51 -27.26 -3.33
C TRP A 327 0.81 -27.60 -2.65
N LEU A 328 1.56 -26.58 -2.23
CA LEU A 328 2.81 -26.78 -1.47
C LEU A 328 2.55 -27.51 -0.16
N ASN A 329 1.43 -27.24 0.52
CA ASN A 329 1.06 -27.95 1.74
C ASN A 329 0.80 -29.44 1.50
N ILE A 330 0.19 -29.82 0.36
CA ILE A 330 0.04 -31.24 -0.01
C ILE A 330 1.41 -31.93 -0.14
N PHE A 331 2.34 -31.31 -0.85
CA PHE A 331 3.71 -31.88 -0.96
C PHE A 331 4.44 -31.92 0.40
N LYS A 332 4.17 -30.96 1.26
CA LYS A 332 4.72 -30.95 2.62
C LYS A 332 4.18 -32.09 3.48
N GLU A 333 2.87 -32.32 3.42
CA GLU A 333 2.20 -33.42 4.11
C GLU A 333 2.78 -34.77 3.64
N PHE A 334 2.84 -34.99 2.33
CA PHE A 334 3.45 -36.18 1.75
C PHE A 334 4.92 -36.41 2.20
N ALA A 335 5.71 -35.33 2.22
CA ALA A 335 7.09 -35.41 2.67
C ALA A 335 7.22 -35.76 4.15
N LEU A 336 6.33 -35.23 5.00
CA LEU A 336 6.28 -35.53 6.43
C LEU A 336 5.91 -36.99 6.69
N ASP A 337 4.92 -37.52 5.98
CA ASP A 337 4.50 -38.92 6.09
C ASP A 337 5.63 -39.90 5.74
N LEU A 338 6.43 -39.52 4.74
CA LEU A 338 7.62 -40.27 4.35
C LEU A 338 8.86 -39.96 5.17
N LYS A 339 8.78 -39.05 6.16
CA LYS A 339 9.91 -38.60 7.01
C LYS A 339 11.09 -38.04 6.19
N ILE A 340 10.80 -37.38 5.06
CA ILE A 340 11.85 -36.77 4.23
C ILE A 340 12.23 -35.41 4.83
N ASP A 341 13.52 -35.23 5.12
CA ASP A 341 14.08 -33.94 5.57
C ASP A 341 14.61 -33.15 4.38
N PHE A 342 14.12 -31.88 4.27
CA PHE A 342 14.56 -30.92 3.26
C PHE A 342 15.50 -29.83 3.81
N SER A 343 15.97 -29.94 5.04
CA SER A 343 16.82 -28.90 5.69
C SER A 343 18.06 -28.57 4.87
N GLU A 344 18.76 -29.59 4.37
CA GLU A 344 19.95 -29.42 3.50
C GLU A 344 19.63 -28.75 2.15
N LYS A 345 18.35 -28.75 1.71
CA LYS A 345 17.88 -28.13 0.46
C LYS A 345 17.25 -26.76 0.70
N GLY A 346 17.40 -26.18 1.88
CA GLY A 346 16.81 -24.91 2.26
C GLY A 346 15.31 -24.97 2.54
N GLY A 347 14.81 -26.16 2.88
CA GLY A 347 13.39 -26.43 3.11
C GLY A 347 12.64 -26.85 1.83
N ILE A 348 11.44 -27.43 2.02
CA ILE A 348 10.63 -27.94 0.92
C ILE A 348 10.24 -26.83 -0.08
N TYR A 349 9.97 -25.63 0.39
CA TYR A 349 9.67 -24.46 -0.43
C TYR A 349 10.79 -24.18 -1.43
N SER A 350 12.03 -24.01 -0.93
CA SER A 350 13.19 -23.76 -1.78
C SER A 350 13.44 -24.91 -2.75
N TYR A 351 13.23 -26.14 -2.32
CA TYR A 351 13.37 -27.32 -3.18
C TYR A 351 12.41 -27.26 -4.36
N LEU A 352 11.11 -27.08 -4.10
CA LEU A 352 10.07 -27.06 -5.14
C LEU A 352 10.24 -25.85 -6.09
N PHE A 353 10.57 -24.67 -5.56
CA PHE A 353 10.84 -23.51 -6.39
C PHE A 353 12.03 -23.73 -7.35
N ASN A 354 13.13 -24.32 -6.84
CA ASN A 354 14.27 -24.64 -7.71
C ASN A 354 13.92 -25.73 -8.71
N LYS A 355 13.03 -26.65 -8.35
CA LYS A 355 12.56 -27.72 -9.25
C LYS A 355 11.84 -27.17 -10.48
N ALA A 356 11.12 -26.04 -10.34
CA ALA A 356 10.48 -25.38 -11.47
C ALA A 356 11.48 -24.97 -12.58
N LEU A 357 12.71 -24.60 -12.21
CA LEU A 357 13.73 -24.17 -13.19
C LEU A 357 14.20 -25.31 -14.11
N GLU A 358 13.95 -26.56 -13.77
CA GLU A 358 14.30 -27.71 -14.61
C GLU A 358 13.37 -27.84 -15.84
N ALA A 359 12.21 -27.15 -15.83
CA ALA A 359 11.22 -27.21 -16.90
C ALA A 359 11.08 -25.91 -17.69
N VAL A 360 11.97 -24.92 -17.49
CA VAL A 360 11.82 -23.58 -18.12
C VAL A 360 11.88 -23.62 -19.64
N ASP A 361 12.59 -24.56 -20.22
CA ASP A 361 12.72 -24.73 -21.67
C ASP A 361 11.67 -25.70 -22.26
N ASP A 362 10.79 -26.24 -21.42
CA ASP A 362 9.76 -27.20 -21.80
C ASP A 362 8.37 -26.54 -21.85
N GLU A 363 7.50 -27.07 -22.70
CA GLU A 363 6.07 -26.82 -22.57
C GLU A 363 5.56 -27.41 -21.24
N CYS A 364 4.95 -26.56 -20.39
CA CYS A 364 4.50 -27.02 -19.07
C CYS A 364 3.43 -28.14 -19.16
N GLY A 365 2.59 -28.12 -20.21
CA GLY A 365 1.51 -29.06 -20.38
C GLY A 365 0.37 -28.95 -19.36
N PHE A 366 0.35 -27.85 -18.62
CA PHE A 366 -0.72 -27.47 -17.69
C PHE A 366 -1.17 -26.05 -17.94
N THR A 367 -2.48 -25.82 -17.92
CA THR A 367 -3.09 -24.48 -17.82
C THR A 367 -3.73 -24.38 -16.44
N ILE A 368 -3.33 -23.40 -15.64
CA ILE A 368 -3.79 -23.25 -14.25
C ILE A 368 -4.46 -21.90 -14.10
N PHE A 369 -5.69 -21.92 -13.58
CA PHE A 369 -6.43 -20.76 -13.12
C PHE A 369 -6.43 -20.80 -11.60
N ASN A 370 -5.63 -19.93 -10.98
CA ASN A 370 -5.41 -19.92 -9.53
C ASN A 370 -6.46 -19.09 -8.75
N TYR A 371 -7.68 -18.96 -9.28
CA TYR A 371 -8.71 -18.08 -8.76
C TYR A 371 -9.40 -18.68 -7.54
N LEU A 372 -8.89 -18.41 -6.34
CA LEU A 372 -9.58 -18.71 -5.07
C LEU A 372 -10.65 -17.68 -4.73
N SER A 373 -10.58 -16.49 -5.34
CA SER A 373 -11.57 -15.42 -5.23
C SER A 373 -11.85 -14.84 -6.61
N GLY A 374 -12.85 -13.97 -6.73
CA GLY A 374 -13.07 -13.22 -7.95
C GLY A 374 -11.81 -12.48 -8.41
N GLU A 375 -11.63 -12.36 -9.73
CA GLU A 375 -10.51 -11.66 -10.34
C GLU A 375 -11.02 -10.59 -11.32
N PRO A 376 -11.15 -9.34 -10.87
CA PRO A 376 -11.77 -8.27 -11.64
C PRO A 376 -11.10 -8.02 -13.00
N ILE A 377 -9.77 -8.10 -13.06
CA ILE A 377 -9.01 -7.89 -14.30
C ILE A 377 -9.37 -8.92 -15.38
N ASN A 378 -9.77 -10.13 -14.97
CA ASN A 378 -10.19 -11.21 -15.85
C ASN A 378 -11.72 -11.35 -15.94
N LYS A 379 -12.48 -10.42 -15.32
CA LYS A 379 -13.95 -10.43 -15.27
C LYS A 379 -14.53 -11.69 -14.63
N VAL A 380 -13.79 -12.30 -13.72
CA VAL A 380 -14.23 -13.47 -12.93
C VAL A 380 -14.87 -12.96 -11.65
N LEU A 381 -16.16 -13.20 -11.46
CA LEU A 381 -16.93 -12.68 -10.33
C LEU A 381 -16.68 -13.46 -9.04
N ASP A 382 -16.49 -14.79 -9.15
CA ASP A 382 -16.26 -15.67 -8.01
C ASP A 382 -15.15 -16.67 -8.31
N GLY A 383 -14.48 -17.14 -7.25
CA GLY A 383 -13.32 -17.99 -7.37
C GLY A 383 -13.67 -19.44 -7.76
N LEU A 384 -12.96 -19.96 -8.76
CA LEU A 384 -13.00 -21.37 -9.14
C LEU A 384 -11.60 -21.80 -9.61
N PRO A 385 -10.72 -22.28 -8.71
CA PRO A 385 -9.42 -22.80 -9.11
C PRO A 385 -9.59 -23.99 -10.04
N MET A 386 -8.85 -24.01 -11.15
CA MET A 386 -8.97 -25.05 -12.15
C MET A 386 -7.60 -25.39 -12.74
N ILE A 387 -7.35 -26.69 -12.92
CA ILE A 387 -6.15 -27.20 -13.58
C ILE A 387 -6.58 -28.04 -14.78
N ILE A 388 -6.10 -27.66 -15.94
CA ILE A 388 -6.30 -28.40 -17.19
C ILE A 388 -4.95 -28.97 -17.60
N ARG A 389 -4.92 -30.25 -17.93
CA ARG A 389 -3.71 -30.92 -18.41
C ARG A 389 -3.84 -31.28 -19.89
N ASP A 390 -2.81 -30.97 -20.65
CA ASP A 390 -2.69 -31.47 -22.03
C ASP A 390 -2.41 -32.97 -22.02
N LYS A 391 -3.25 -33.73 -22.74
CA LYS A 391 -3.14 -35.19 -22.82
C LYS A 391 -1.88 -35.66 -23.51
N SER A 392 -1.29 -34.84 -24.38
CA SER A 392 -0.08 -35.15 -25.16
C SER A 392 1.18 -34.93 -24.37
N ASN A 393 1.12 -34.19 -23.26
CA ASN A 393 2.29 -33.81 -22.45
C ASN A 393 2.42 -34.73 -21.23
N THR A 394 3.61 -35.31 -21.02
CA THR A 394 3.89 -36.10 -19.81
C THR A 394 4.07 -35.20 -18.62
N PRO A 395 3.24 -35.31 -17.57
CA PRO A 395 3.33 -34.51 -16.39
C PRO A 395 4.61 -34.83 -15.60
N SER A 396 5.22 -33.79 -15.04
CA SER A 396 6.30 -33.90 -14.07
C SER A 396 6.14 -32.87 -12.95
N LEU A 397 6.79 -33.10 -11.82
CA LEU A 397 6.75 -32.16 -10.69
C LEU A 397 7.27 -30.77 -11.10
N SER A 398 8.38 -30.73 -11.86
CA SER A 398 8.97 -29.47 -12.35
C SER A 398 8.00 -28.70 -13.24
N LYS A 399 7.32 -29.35 -14.17
CA LYS A 399 6.30 -28.74 -15.04
C LYS A 399 5.10 -28.23 -14.27
N PHE A 400 4.63 -29.01 -13.29
CA PHE A 400 3.50 -28.63 -12.45
C PHE A 400 3.82 -27.39 -11.61
N ILE A 401 4.99 -27.34 -10.94
CA ILE A 401 5.39 -26.19 -10.14
C ILE A 401 5.61 -24.98 -11.05
N LEU A 402 6.24 -25.12 -12.21
CA LEU A 402 6.45 -24.01 -13.14
C LEU A 402 5.13 -23.43 -13.64
N ALA A 403 4.17 -24.26 -14.00
CA ALA A 403 2.85 -23.81 -14.42
C ALA A 403 2.11 -23.02 -13.33
N ASN A 404 2.21 -23.47 -12.06
CA ASN A 404 1.69 -22.71 -10.93
C ASN A 404 2.37 -21.33 -10.77
N LEU A 405 3.69 -21.24 -10.93
CA LEU A 405 4.39 -19.96 -10.86
C LEU A 405 4.02 -19.02 -12.01
N TYR A 406 3.77 -19.55 -13.21
CA TYR A 406 3.26 -18.75 -14.33
C TYR A 406 1.82 -18.30 -14.11
N SER A 407 0.95 -19.15 -13.52
CA SER A 407 -0.45 -18.77 -13.24
C SER A 407 -0.54 -17.55 -12.31
N ILE A 408 0.39 -17.41 -11.35
CA ILE A 408 0.52 -16.25 -10.47
C ILE A 408 0.73 -14.97 -11.28
N MET A 409 1.45 -15.06 -12.41
CA MET A 409 1.79 -13.89 -13.24
C MET A 409 0.76 -13.59 -14.34
N ALA A 410 -0.16 -14.50 -14.64
CA ALA A 410 -1.05 -14.39 -15.78
C ALA A 410 -1.95 -13.14 -15.72
N SER A 411 -2.61 -12.93 -14.58
CA SER A 411 -3.53 -11.79 -14.42
C SER A 411 -2.80 -10.43 -14.42
N ILE A 412 -1.64 -10.34 -13.77
CA ILE A 412 -0.88 -9.09 -13.72
C ILE A 412 -0.32 -8.72 -15.11
N ARG A 413 0.00 -9.73 -15.93
CA ARG A 413 0.47 -9.54 -17.32
C ARG A 413 -0.58 -8.86 -18.18
N ILE A 414 -1.87 -9.17 -18.01
CA ILE A 414 -2.96 -8.51 -18.75
C ILE A 414 -2.94 -7.00 -18.54
N GLY A 415 -2.81 -6.57 -17.28
CA GLY A 415 -2.71 -5.13 -16.96
C GLY A 415 -1.44 -4.51 -17.53
N GLN A 416 -0.31 -5.22 -17.48
CA GLN A 416 0.93 -4.72 -18.06
C GLN A 416 0.83 -4.60 -19.60
N ASP A 417 0.19 -5.53 -20.29
CA ASP A 417 0.01 -5.48 -21.75
C ASP A 417 -0.83 -4.26 -22.18
N ILE A 418 -1.80 -3.84 -21.36
CA ILE A 418 -2.49 -2.58 -21.59
C ILE A 418 -1.49 -1.43 -21.65
N LEU A 419 -0.59 -1.33 -20.68
CA LEU A 419 0.41 -0.26 -20.62
C LEU A 419 1.41 -0.34 -21.78
N THR A 420 1.94 -1.52 -22.04
CA THR A 420 3.04 -1.67 -23.04
C THR A 420 2.56 -1.74 -24.48
N GLU A 421 1.39 -2.33 -24.75
CA GLU A 421 0.92 -2.58 -26.10
C GLU A 421 -0.12 -1.55 -26.59
N LYS A 422 -0.94 -1.01 -25.67
CA LYS A 422 -1.99 -0.04 -26.02
C LYS A 422 -1.58 1.40 -25.75
N GLU A 423 -0.83 1.63 -24.67
CA GLU A 423 -0.40 2.97 -24.24
C GLU A 423 1.07 3.25 -24.54
N ASN A 424 1.80 2.30 -25.15
CA ASN A 424 3.21 2.41 -25.52
C ASN A 424 4.16 2.77 -24.37
N ILE A 425 3.79 2.48 -23.13
CA ILE A 425 4.62 2.72 -21.94
C ILE A 425 5.80 1.76 -21.94
N GLN A 426 7.01 2.30 -21.89
CA GLN A 426 8.22 1.51 -21.75
C GLN A 426 8.53 1.24 -20.28
N ILE A 427 8.61 -0.04 -19.88
CA ILE A 427 8.98 -0.42 -18.51
C ILE A 427 10.43 -0.88 -18.51
N LYS A 428 11.34 0.00 -18.06
CA LYS A 428 12.79 -0.25 -18.11
C LYS A 428 13.26 -1.15 -16.97
N GLN A 429 12.63 -1.04 -15.79
CA GLN A 429 13.06 -1.73 -14.58
C GLN A 429 11.89 -1.94 -13.62
N MET A 430 11.76 -3.17 -13.12
CA MET A 430 10.86 -3.53 -12.03
C MET A 430 11.65 -3.92 -10.78
N TYR A 431 11.17 -3.50 -9.62
CA TYR A 431 11.72 -3.87 -8.33
C TYR A 431 10.73 -4.77 -7.59
N ALA A 432 11.13 -6.00 -7.36
CA ALA A 432 10.26 -7.04 -6.83
C ALA A 432 10.46 -7.25 -5.32
N HIS A 433 9.36 -7.47 -4.60
CA HIS A 433 9.37 -7.83 -3.19
C HIS A 433 8.22 -8.79 -2.83
N GLY A 434 8.32 -9.44 -1.66
CA GLY A 434 7.37 -10.43 -1.19
C GLY A 434 8.03 -11.74 -0.78
N GLY A 435 7.27 -12.59 -0.11
CA GLY A 435 7.76 -13.85 0.46
C GLY A 435 8.32 -14.82 -0.58
N VAL A 436 7.80 -14.82 -1.78
CA VAL A 436 8.19 -15.70 -2.89
C VAL A 436 9.64 -15.47 -3.38
N PHE A 437 10.19 -14.28 -3.11
CA PHE A 437 11.57 -13.94 -3.52
C PHE A 437 12.65 -14.42 -2.53
N LYS A 438 12.27 -15.08 -1.43
CA LYS A 438 13.22 -15.69 -0.48
C LYS A 438 14.06 -16.78 -1.13
N THR A 439 13.49 -17.55 -2.05
CA THR A 439 14.25 -18.49 -2.89
C THR A 439 14.94 -17.70 -4.01
N LYS A 440 16.25 -17.57 -3.89
CA LYS A 440 17.05 -16.74 -4.80
C LYS A 440 16.84 -17.11 -6.27
N LYS A 441 16.69 -16.10 -7.12
CA LYS A 441 16.66 -16.16 -8.60
C LYS A 441 15.41 -16.82 -9.23
N VAL A 442 14.69 -17.71 -8.55
CA VAL A 442 13.57 -18.43 -9.19
C VAL A 442 12.46 -17.46 -9.59
N MET A 443 11.76 -16.91 -8.61
CA MET A 443 10.65 -16.00 -8.91
C MET A 443 11.09 -14.73 -9.65
N GLN A 444 12.33 -14.28 -9.44
CA GLN A 444 12.91 -13.17 -10.20
C GLN A 444 12.94 -13.46 -11.70
N LYS A 445 13.39 -14.68 -12.09
CA LYS A 445 13.40 -15.12 -13.50
C LYS A 445 12.00 -15.26 -14.06
N ILE A 446 11.07 -15.85 -13.29
CA ILE A 446 9.67 -16.02 -13.69
C ILE A 446 9.02 -14.66 -13.97
N VAL A 447 9.17 -13.71 -13.05
CA VAL A 447 8.62 -12.35 -13.22
C VAL A 447 9.25 -11.66 -14.43
N ALA A 448 10.58 -11.72 -14.58
CA ALA A 448 11.27 -11.09 -15.71
C ALA A 448 10.81 -11.67 -17.06
N SER A 449 10.65 -12.99 -17.12
CA SER A 449 10.18 -13.67 -18.34
C SER A 449 8.70 -13.35 -18.61
N ALA A 450 7.84 -13.45 -17.58
CA ALA A 450 6.40 -13.21 -17.75
C ALA A 450 6.09 -11.76 -18.15
N LEU A 451 6.81 -10.79 -17.59
CA LEU A 451 6.59 -9.37 -17.85
C LEU A 451 7.51 -8.79 -18.92
N ASN A 452 8.40 -9.57 -19.50
CA ASN A 452 9.42 -9.12 -20.48
C ASN A 452 10.16 -7.83 -20.04
N THR A 453 10.60 -7.79 -18.78
CA THR A 453 11.16 -6.59 -18.15
C THR A 453 12.31 -6.97 -17.21
N ASN A 454 13.31 -6.08 -17.07
CA ASN A 454 14.36 -6.26 -16.09
C ASN A 454 13.80 -6.25 -14.65
N VAL A 455 14.18 -7.24 -13.84
CA VAL A 455 13.70 -7.36 -12.45
C VAL A 455 14.87 -7.38 -11.48
N SER A 456 14.84 -6.49 -10.49
CA SER A 456 15.76 -6.45 -9.37
C SER A 456 15.05 -6.73 -8.04
N ILE A 457 15.77 -7.29 -7.09
CA ILE A 457 15.29 -7.57 -5.73
C ILE A 457 16.18 -6.83 -4.74
N TYR A 458 15.59 -6.02 -3.86
CA TYR A 458 16.35 -5.36 -2.80
C TYR A 458 16.68 -6.33 -1.67
N LYS A 459 17.88 -6.19 -1.09
CA LYS A 459 18.30 -6.98 0.09
C LYS A 459 17.40 -6.73 1.31
N SER A 460 16.78 -5.55 1.40
CA SER A 460 15.87 -5.13 2.47
C SER A 460 14.38 -5.37 2.15
N ALA A 461 14.06 -6.08 1.07
CA ALA A 461 12.68 -6.30 0.62
C ALA A 461 11.77 -7.02 1.64
N SER A 462 12.36 -7.59 2.71
CA SER A 462 11.64 -8.27 3.79
C SER A 462 11.37 -7.40 5.03
N GLU A 463 11.91 -6.17 5.12
CA GLU A 463 11.92 -5.40 6.37
C GLU A 463 10.83 -4.33 6.52
N GLY A 464 9.91 -4.22 5.57
CA GLY A 464 8.72 -3.35 5.68
C GLY A 464 8.98 -1.83 5.57
N GLY A 465 7.89 -1.07 5.47
CA GLY A 465 7.86 0.31 4.94
C GLY A 465 8.26 1.49 5.84
N CYS A 466 8.42 1.32 7.14
CA CYS A 466 8.50 2.46 8.08
C CYS A 466 9.68 3.43 7.90
N TRP A 467 10.88 2.93 7.61
CA TRP A 467 12.07 3.78 7.45
C TRP A 467 12.02 4.66 6.20
N LYS A 468 11.07 4.38 5.35
CA LYS A 468 10.86 4.96 4.03
C LYS A 468 10.20 6.33 4.06
N MET A 469 9.39 6.60 5.10
CA MET A 469 8.72 7.89 5.28
C MET A 469 9.68 9.05 5.44
N VAL A 470 10.84 8.80 6.01
CA VAL A 470 11.82 9.86 6.26
C VAL A 470 12.57 10.28 4.99
N LEU A 471 12.51 9.49 3.91
CA LEU A 471 13.04 9.89 2.60
C LEU A 471 12.15 10.94 1.89
N ILE A 472 10.94 11.19 2.40
CA ILE A 472 10.04 12.26 1.92
C ILE A 472 10.44 13.62 2.54
N LEU A 473 11.25 13.58 3.57
CA LEU A 473 11.81 14.73 4.25
C LEU A 473 13.10 15.22 3.60
#